data_3bed7c8e9c221ab6862e221dce4c16c4
#
_entry.id   3bed7c8e9c221ab6862e221dce4c16c4
#
_cell.length_a   1.000
_cell.length_b   1.000
_cell.length_c   1.000
_cell.angle_alpha   90.00
_cell.angle_beta   90.00
_cell.angle_gamma   90.00
#
_symmetry.space_group_name_H-M   'P 1'
#
loop_
_entity.id
_entity.type
_entity.pdbx_description
1 polymer ?
#
loop_
_entity_poly.entity_id
_entity_poly.type
_entity_poly.pdbx_seq_one_letter_code
_entity_poly.pdbx_strand_id
1 'polypeptide(L)'
;KVSVLAPDRNWSASGHVKTLHRPLRVKEVQLADGTPALASDGAPSDCVALAVLGILPEPIDLVVSGINPNANVGHDVTYSGTVTAAMEGAIWGLPSLAFSLDRNEENNHTLHYETAAAVAARLVPMVIQNGLPPHVLLNVNIPNQPLSALRGWMVTRLGLRIYRDELIRREDPRGKPYYWIGGDEPTGLPEEGTDIGALAGNYVSVTPVQLDLTAYQALDGLRGWQFPDLNSHKESSNPP
;
A
#
# COMPACT_ATOMS: atom_id res chain seq x y z
N LYS A 1 -6.18 -10.92 20.66
CA LYS A 1 -7.07 -11.63 19.73
C LYS A 1 -6.81 -11.12 18.32
N VAL A 2 -6.90 -12.02 17.32
CA VAL A 2 -6.78 -11.68 15.90
C VAL A 2 -8.12 -11.96 15.23
N SER A 3 -8.61 -11.00 14.44
CA SER A 3 -9.77 -11.17 13.55
C SER A 3 -9.30 -10.98 12.12
N VAL A 4 -9.81 -11.78 11.18
CA VAL A 4 -9.41 -11.75 9.77
C VAL A 4 -10.60 -11.33 8.92
N LEU A 5 -10.41 -10.26 8.13
CA LEU A 5 -11.34 -9.83 7.10
C LEU A 5 -10.52 -9.46 5.85
N ALA A 6 -10.73 -10.16 4.75
CA ALA A 6 -9.94 -10.00 3.54
C ALA A 6 -10.84 -9.96 2.29
N PRO A 7 -10.34 -9.42 1.17
CA PRO A 7 -11.02 -9.53 -0.12
C PRO A 7 -11.18 -10.99 -0.56
N ASP A 8 -12.27 -11.29 -1.28
CA ASP A 8 -12.54 -12.61 -1.84
C ASP A 8 -11.80 -12.90 -3.15
N ARG A 9 -11.05 -11.93 -3.65
CA ARG A 9 -10.26 -11.99 -4.89
C ARG A 9 -9.04 -11.08 -4.83
N ASN A 10 -8.15 -11.23 -5.81
CA ASN A 10 -7.00 -10.37 -5.95
C ASN A 10 -7.40 -8.94 -6.40
N TRP A 11 -6.81 -7.94 -5.76
CA TRP A 11 -6.99 -6.51 -6.02
C TRP A 11 -5.65 -5.82 -6.34
N SER A 12 -4.80 -6.47 -7.13
CA SER A 12 -3.51 -5.91 -7.52
C SER A 12 -3.68 -4.56 -8.22
N ALA A 13 -2.81 -3.61 -7.89
CA ALA A 13 -2.77 -2.26 -8.47
C ALA A 13 -4.09 -1.47 -8.39
N SER A 14 -4.93 -1.72 -7.39
CA SER A 14 -6.20 -0.99 -7.22
C SER A 14 -6.04 0.37 -6.54
N GLY A 15 -4.90 0.62 -5.87
CA GLY A 15 -4.70 1.82 -5.08
C GLY A 15 -5.65 1.93 -3.88
N HIS A 16 -5.80 3.15 -3.36
CA HIS A 16 -6.71 3.43 -2.24
C HIS A 16 -8.14 3.67 -2.77
N VAL A 17 -8.94 2.63 -2.74
CA VAL A 17 -10.34 2.63 -3.23
C VAL A 17 -11.30 2.59 -2.06
N LYS A 18 -12.43 3.32 -2.18
CA LYS A 18 -13.59 3.20 -1.30
C LYS A 18 -14.83 2.95 -2.16
N THR A 19 -15.46 1.79 -1.95
CA THR A 19 -16.63 1.38 -2.74
C THR A 19 -17.90 2.02 -2.19
N LEU A 20 -18.38 3.08 -2.86
CA LEU A 20 -19.58 3.83 -2.47
C LEU A 20 -20.75 3.65 -3.43
N HIS A 21 -20.52 3.09 -4.62
CA HIS A 21 -21.51 3.00 -5.70
C HIS A 21 -22.33 1.71 -5.70
N ARG A 22 -22.01 0.76 -4.83
CA ARG A 22 -22.72 -0.52 -4.64
C ARG A 22 -22.61 -1.00 -3.19
N PRO A 23 -23.51 -1.87 -2.73
CA PRO A 23 -23.35 -2.53 -1.45
C PRO A 23 -22.15 -3.49 -1.46
N LEU A 24 -21.48 -3.61 -0.32
CA LEU A 24 -20.45 -4.62 -0.07
C LEU A 24 -21.07 -5.86 0.58
N ARG A 25 -20.66 -7.03 0.14
CA ARG A 25 -21.09 -8.31 0.69
C ARG A 25 -19.95 -8.94 1.47
N VAL A 26 -20.28 -9.46 2.64
CA VAL A 26 -19.35 -10.18 3.51
C VAL A 26 -19.90 -11.57 3.76
N LYS A 27 -19.05 -12.58 3.73
CA LYS A 27 -19.37 -13.97 4.02
C LYS A 27 -18.37 -14.55 5.02
N GLU A 28 -18.84 -15.45 5.87
CA GLU A 28 -17.99 -16.25 6.73
C GLU A 28 -17.25 -17.30 5.91
N VAL A 29 -15.96 -17.46 6.20
CA VAL A 29 -15.09 -18.45 5.59
C VAL A 29 -14.19 -19.07 6.65
N GLN A 30 -13.51 -20.16 6.32
CA GLN A 30 -12.46 -20.75 7.15
C GLN A 30 -11.13 -20.70 6.39
N LEU A 31 -10.08 -20.33 7.09
CA LEU A 31 -8.72 -20.43 6.59
C LEU A 31 -8.29 -21.92 6.53
N ALA A 32 -7.14 -22.18 5.87
CA ALA A 32 -6.65 -23.55 5.68
C ALA A 32 -6.39 -24.30 7.01
N ASP A 33 -6.10 -23.57 8.08
CA ASP A 33 -5.91 -24.10 9.43
C ASP A 33 -7.21 -24.23 10.25
N GLY A 34 -8.37 -23.91 9.65
CA GLY A 34 -9.68 -23.93 10.29
C GLY A 34 -10.03 -22.62 11.05
N THR A 35 -9.15 -21.62 11.07
CA THR A 35 -9.43 -20.33 11.72
C THR A 35 -10.63 -19.64 11.04
N PRO A 36 -11.67 -19.22 11.80
CA PRO A 36 -12.78 -18.43 11.25
C PRO A 36 -12.28 -17.08 10.71
N ALA A 37 -12.80 -16.70 9.54
CA ALA A 37 -12.47 -15.44 8.88
C ALA A 37 -13.68 -14.90 8.12
N LEU A 38 -13.59 -13.64 7.71
CA LEU A 38 -14.57 -12.99 6.84
C LEU A 38 -13.93 -12.69 5.47
N ALA A 39 -14.70 -12.90 4.41
CA ALA A 39 -14.32 -12.52 3.05
C ALA A 39 -15.29 -11.48 2.49
N SER A 40 -14.78 -10.42 1.89
CA SER A 40 -15.58 -9.34 1.27
C SER A 40 -15.33 -9.26 -0.23
N ASP A 41 -16.38 -8.84 -0.99
CA ASP A 41 -16.24 -8.47 -2.41
C ASP A 41 -15.71 -7.06 -2.62
N GLY A 42 -15.31 -6.38 -1.53
CA GLY A 42 -14.66 -5.06 -1.53
C GLY A 42 -13.14 -5.11 -1.71
N ALA A 43 -12.53 -3.95 -1.89
CA ALA A 43 -11.09 -3.75 -1.91
C ALA A 43 -10.47 -3.97 -0.50
N PRO A 44 -9.13 -4.11 -0.37
CA PRO A 44 -8.48 -4.24 0.94
C PRO A 44 -8.80 -3.07 1.90
N SER A 45 -8.85 -1.85 1.42
CA SER A 45 -9.27 -0.67 2.19
C SER A 45 -10.74 -0.73 2.62
N ASP A 46 -11.64 -1.27 1.76
CA ASP A 46 -13.03 -1.50 2.14
C ASP A 46 -13.16 -2.50 3.30
N CYS A 47 -12.32 -3.54 3.30
CA CYS A 47 -12.29 -4.52 4.40
C CYS A 47 -11.94 -3.84 5.73
N VAL A 48 -10.94 -2.96 5.75
CA VAL A 48 -10.59 -2.21 6.96
C VAL A 48 -11.72 -1.28 7.37
N ALA A 49 -12.31 -0.54 6.44
CA ALA A 49 -13.45 0.34 6.73
C ALA A 49 -14.63 -0.44 7.30
N LEU A 50 -15.00 -1.59 6.72
CA LEU A 50 -16.07 -2.46 7.24
C LEU A 50 -15.76 -2.95 8.66
N ALA A 51 -14.51 -3.35 8.92
CA ALA A 51 -14.08 -3.81 10.22
C ALA A 51 -14.24 -2.71 11.28
N VAL A 52 -13.74 -1.51 11.00
CA VAL A 52 -13.82 -0.36 11.93
C VAL A 52 -15.26 0.13 12.13
N LEU A 53 -16.09 0.05 11.09
CA LEU A 53 -17.51 0.44 11.14
C LEU A 53 -18.41 -0.56 11.88
N GLY A 54 -17.86 -1.69 12.35
CA GLY A 54 -18.55 -2.58 13.28
C GLY A 54 -19.01 -3.92 12.70
N ILE A 55 -18.47 -4.36 11.54
CA ILE A 55 -18.71 -5.74 11.07
C ILE A 55 -18.03 -6.75 12.02
N LEU A 56 -16.97 -6.35 12.69
CA LEU A 56 -16.36 -7.09 13.79
C LEU A 56 -16.99 -6.66 15.11
N PRO A 57 -17.30 -7.60 16.01
CA PRO A 57 -18.01 -7.29 17.26
C PRO A 57 -17.14 -6.61 18.31
N GLU A 58 -15.82 -6.62 18.14
CA GLU A 58 -14.86 -6.12 19.12
C GLU A 58 -14.11 -4.90 18.58
N PRO A 59 -13.71 -3.96 19.47
CA PRO A 59 -12.87 -2.83 19.08
C PRO A 59 -11.57 -3.30 18.43
N ILE A 60 -11.07 -2.51 17.50
CA ILE A 60 -9.82 -2.77 16.80
C ILE A 60 -8.73 -1.90 17.43
N ASP A 61 -7.65 -2.52 17.91
CA ASP A 61 -6.50 -1.83 18.51
C ASP A 61 -5.40 -1.53 17.47
N LEU A 62 -5.36 -2.33 16.39
CA LEU A 62 -4.28 -2.25 15.40
C LEU A 62 -4.72 -2.94 14.11
N VAL A 63 -4.27 -2.42 12.95
CA VAL A 63 -4.49 -3.00 11.63
C VAL A 63 -3.18 -3.60 11.10
N VAL A 64 -3.26 -4.86 10.66
CA VAL A 64 -2.16 -5.55 9.96
C VAL A 64 -2.65 -5.96 8.58
N SER A 65 -1.98 -5.51 7.53
CA SER A 65 -2.28 -5.85 6.15
C SER A 65 -1.14 -6.66 5.53
N GLY A 66 -1.48 -7.64 4.72
CA GLY A 66 -0.51 -8.52 4.03
C GLY A 66 -0.63 -9.98 4.51
N ILE A 67 0.32 -10.83 4.17
CA ILE A 67 1.64 -10.54 3.57
C ILE A 67 1.50 -10.54 2.05
N ASN A 68 1.87 -9.44 1.40
CA ASN A 68 1.91 -9.35 -0.05
C ASN A 68 3.10 -10.13 -0.62
N PRO A 69 2.96 -10.89 -1.72
CA PRO A 69 4.08 -11.66 -2.29
C PRO A 69 5.14 -10.82 -3.02
N ASN A 70 4.89 -9.54 -3.28
CA ASN A 70 5.83 -8.63 -3.93
C ASN A 70 6.09 -7.41 -3.04
N ALA A 71 7.31 -6.86 -3.09
CA ALA A 71 7.64 -5.64 -2.35
C ALA A 71 6.79 -4.46 -2.80
N ASN A 72 6.46 -3.60 -1.84
CA ASN A 72 5.81 -2.32 -2.09
C ASN A 72 6.78 -1.20 -1.69
N VAL A 73 7.59 -0.75 -2.64
CA VAL A 73 8.71 0.19 -2.40
C VAL A 73 8.55 1.46 -3.24
N GLY A 74 9.13 2.55 -2.76
CA GLY A 74 9.07 3.83 -3.46
C GLY A 74 7.63 4.24 -3.77
N HIS A 75 7.35 4.65 -5.01
CA HIS A 75 6.02 5.09 -5.44
C HIS A 75 4.98 3.96 -5.54
N ASP A 76 5.38 2.66 -5.54
CA ASP A 76 4.45 1.52 -5.57
C ASP A 76 3.48 1.54 -4.40
N VAL A 77 3.83 2.20 -3.29
CA VAL A 77 2.97 2.35 -2.10
C VAL A 77 1.60 2.98 -2.44
N THR A 78 1.54 3.83 -3.48
CA THR A 78 0.29 4.49 -3.90
C THR A 78 -0.65 3.58 -4.68
N TYR A 79 -0.11 2.53 -5.31
CA TYR A 79 -0.88 1.55 -6.09
C TYR A 79 -1.23 0.29 -5.29
N SER A 80 -0.54 0.05 -4.18
CA SER A 80 -0.63 -1.19 -3.41
C SER A 80 -1.91 -1.28 -2.59
N GLY A 81 -2.72 -2.31 -2.85
CA GLY A 81 -3.87 -2.63 -1.99
C GLY A 81 -3.46 -2.97 -0.55
N THR A 82 -2.29 -3.58 -0.35
CA THR A 82 -1.75 -3.91 0.97
C THR A 82 -1.40 -2.67 1.77
N VAL A 83 -0.69 -1.72 1.14
CA VAL A 83 -0.32 -0.47 1.82
C VAL A 83 -1.54 0.41 2.06
N THR A 84 -2.45 0.49 1.09
CA THR A 84 -3.67 1.32 1.22
C THR A 84 -4.68 0.77 2.22
N ALA A 85 -4.70 -0.54 2.50
CA ALA A 85 -5.44 -1.08 3.63
C ALA A 85 -4.87 -0.57 4.97
N ALA A 86 -3.55 -0.54 5.13
CA ALA A 86 -2.93 0.07 6.32
C ALA A 86 -3.15 1.60 6.37
N MET A 87 -3.16 2.28 5.20
CA MET A 87 -3.54 3.69 5.12
C MET A 87 -4.96 3.94 5.63
N GLU A 88 -5.93 3.10 5.26
CA GLU A 88 -7.30 3.21 5.77
C GLU A 88 -7.33 3.11 7.30
N GLY A 89 -6.60 2.14 7.89
CA GLY A 89 -6.48 2.06 9.35
C GLY A 89 -5.90 3.32 9.99
N ALA A 90 -4.86 3.89 9.40
CA ALA A 90 -4.24 5.14 9.88
C ALA A 90 -5.18 6.35 9.74
N ILE A 91 -6.06 6.41 8.72
CA ILE A 91 -7.13 7.41 8.58
C ILE A 91 -8.10 7.34 9.77
N TRP A 92 -8.43 6.13 10.21
CA TRP A 92 -9.28 5.91 11.38
C TRP A 92 -8.56 6.09 12.73
N GLY A 93 -7.29 6.52 12.71
CA GLY A 93 -6.49 6.77 13.91
C GLY A 93 -5.92 5.50 14.55
N LEU A 94 -5.94 4.37 13.86
CA LEU A 94 -5.40 3.11 14.35
C LEU A 94 -3.93 2.93 13.95
N PRO A 95 -3.06 2.47 14.85
CA PRO A 95 -1.74 1.99 14.46
C PRO A 95 -1.86 0.94 13.36
N SER A 96 -1.09 1.08 12.29
CA SER A 96 -1.28 0.25 11.09
C SER A 96 0.04 -0.17 10.47
N LEU A 97 0.11 -1.42 10.01
CA LEU A 97 1.30 -1.99 9.36
C LEU A 97 0.91 -2.70 8.07
N ALA A 98 1.73 -2.50 7.04
CA ALA A 98 1.66 -3.26 5.79
C ALA A 98 2.90 -4.12 5.65
N PHE A 99 2.75 -5.42 5.38
CA PHE A 99 3.85 -6.37 5.22
C PHE A 99 3.91 -6.92 3.81
N SER A 100 5.11 -6.93 3.23
CA SER A 100 5.36 -7.40 1.86
C SER A 100 6.67 -8.19 1.80
N LEU A 101 6.69 -9.29 1.03
CA LEU A 101 7.91 -10.01 0.67
C LEU A 101 8.53 -9.36 -0.57
N ASP A 102 9.85 -9.34 -0.64
CA ASP A 102 10.58 -8.91 -1.83
C ASP A 102 10.88 -10.10 -2.74
N ARG A 103 9.84 -10.54 -3.46
CA ARG A 103 10.01 -11.54 -4.51
C ARG A 103 10.55 -10.87 -5.77
N ASN A 104 11.63 -11.39 -6.32
CA ASN A 104 12.20 -11.01 -7.61
C ASN A 104 12.39 -12.25 -8.49
N GLU A 105 12.83 -12.09 -9.75
CA GLU A 105 13.02 -13.19 -10.69
C GLU A 105 14.02 -14.26 -10.19
N GLU A 106 15.03 -13.85 -9.44
CA GLU A 106 16.08 -14.75 -8.96
C GLU A 106 15.61 -15.65 -7.80
N ASN A 107 14.65 -15.17 -6.98
CA ASN A 107 14.19 -15.86 -5.77
C ASN A 107 12.68 -16.21 -5.77
N ASN A 108 12.04 -16.29 -6.94
CA ASN A 108 10.59 -16.45 -7.06
C ASN A 108 10.09 -17.91 -6.88
N HIS A 109 10.98 -18.90 -6.78
CA HIS A 109 10.62 -20.31 -6.69
C HIS A 109 10.05 -20.72 -5.34
N THR A 110 10.48 -20.06 -4.25
CA THR A 110 10.00 -20.32 -2.91
C THR A 110 9.67 -19.01 -2.21
N LEU A 111 8.45 -18.88 -1.71
CA LEU A 111 8.03 -17.71 -0.94
C LEU A 111 8.17 -18.01 0.55
N HIS A 112 9.09 -17.32 1.20
CA HIS A 112 9.38 -17.44 2.63
C HIS A 112 8.37 -16.67 3.49
N TYR A 113 7.08 -17.04 3.40
CA TYR A 113 6.03 -16.43 4.22
C TYR A 113 6.28 -16.62 5.72
N GLU A 114 6.90 -17.74 6.11
CA GLU A 114 7.29 -18.01 7.50
C GLU A 114 8.29 -16.97 8.02
N THR A 115 9.20 -16.49 7.19
CA THR A 115 10.13 -15.40 7.52
C THR A 115 9.35 -14.10 7.75
N ALA A 116 8.46 -13.75 6.84
CA ALA A 116 7.65 -12.53 6.97
C ALA A 116 6.71 -12.61 8.18
N ALA A 117 6.11 -13.76 8.46
CA ALA A 117 5.32 -13.98 9.66
C ALA A 117 6.15 -13.83 10.94
N ALA A 118 7.39 -14.36 10.95
CA ALA A 118 8.30 -14.21 12.09
C ALA A 118 8.74 -12.74 12.30
N VAL A 119 8.88 -11.96 11.22
CA VAL A 119 9.14 -10.51 11.27
C VAL A 119 7.91 -9.78 11.84
N ALA A 120 6.72 -10.08 11.35
CA ALA A 120 5.48 -9.48 11.83
C ALA A 120 5.24 -9.80 13.32
N ALA A 121 5.45 -11.05 13.74
CA ALA A 121 5.31 -11.48 15.13
C ALA A 121 6.26 -10.74 16.11
N ARG A 122 7.38 -10.22 15.62
CA ARG A 122 8.31 -9.41 16.42
C ARG A 122 7.94 -7.93 16.41
N LEU A 123 7.50 -7.38 15.28
CA LEU A 123 7.27 -5.94 15.13
C LEU A 123 5.91 -5.51 15.69
N VAL A 124 4.85 -6.30 15.52
CA VAL A 124 3.49 -5.97 15.97
C VAL A 124 3.43 -5.68 17.48
N PRO A 125 4.00 -6.52 18.37
CA PRO A 125 4.02 -6.21 19.81
C PRO A 125 4.77 -4.92 20.13
N MET A 126 5.83 -4.59 19.39
CA MET A 126 6.57 -3.33 19.59
C MET A 126 5.71 -2.12 19.24
N VAL A 127 4.92 -2.21 18.16
CA VAL A 127 4.00 -1.13 17.76
C VAL A 127 2.86 -0.99 18.78
N ILE A 128 2.32 -2.09 19.29
CA ILE A 128 1.30 -2.05 20.35
C ILE A 128 1.86 -1.37 21.61
N GLN A 129 3.09 -1.66 21.98
CA GLN A 129 3.72 -1.11 23.19
C GLN A 129 4.10 0.37 23.04
N ASN A 130 4.66 0.77 21.89
CA ASN A 130 5.22 2.11 21.71
C ASN A 130 4.25 3.09 21.02
N GLY A 131 3.22 2.58 20.35
CA GLY A 131 2.34 3.38 19.49
C GLY A 131 3.02 3.83 18.18
N LEU A 132 2.25 4.54 17.36
CA LEU A 132 2.75 5.29 16.19
C LEU A 132 2.25 6.73 16.27
N PRO A 133 2.95 7.69 15.66
CA PRO A 133 2.43 9.04 15.53
C PRO A 133 1.08 9.03 14.77
N PRO A 134 0.19 10.01 15.03
CA PRO A 134 -1.10 10.11 14.34
C PRO A 134 -0.92 10.10 12.82
N HIS A 135 -1.78 9.35 12.11
CA HIS A 135 -1.80 9.22 10.65
C HIS A 135 -0.50 8.68 10.03
N VAL A 136 0.34 8.01 10.81
CA VAL A 136 1.52 7.30 10.34
C VAL A 136 1.24 5.81 10.37
N LEU A 137 1.62 5.11 9.29
CA LEU A 137 1.67 3.65 9.20
C LEU A 137 3.11 3.20 8.97
N LEU A 138 3.38 1.93 9.21
CA LEU A 138 4.65 1.30 8.83
C LEU A 138 4.46 0.47 7.58
N ASN A 139 5.22 0.79 6.52
CA ASN A 139 5.38 -0.05 5.35
C ASN A 139 6.62 -0.91 5.54
N VAL A 140 6.42 -2.23 5.65
CA VAL A 140 7.48 -3.19 6.02
C VAL A 140 7.71 -4.12 4.85
N ASN A 141 8.90 -4.06 4.27
CA ASN A 141 9.31 -4.94 3.19
C ASN A 141 10.40 -5.90 3.68
N ILE A 142 10.25 -7.18 3.38
CA ILE A 142 11.08 -8.27 3.89
C ILE A 142 11.74 -8.97 2.71
N PRO A 143 13.07 -9.13 2.69
CA PRO A 143 13.74 -9.95 1.67
C PRO A 143 13.17 -11.37 1.64
N ASN A 144 12.88 -11.90 0.45
CA ASN A 144 12.37 -13.26 0.27
C ASN A 144 13.48 -14.28 0.48
N GLN A 145 13.92 -14.43 1.72
CA GLN A 145 15.03 -15.26 2.16
C GLN A 145 14.65 -16.00 3.45
N PRO A 146 15.32 -17.11 3.77
CA PRO A 146 15.23 -17.72 5.10
C PRO A 146 15.57 -16.70 6.19
N LEU A 147 14.92 -16.80 7.35
CA LEU A 147 15.11 -15.86 8.47
C LEU A 147 16.59 -15.72 8.89
N SER A 148 17.36 -16.78 8.80
CA SER A 148 18.79 -16.80 9.13
C SER A 148 19.68 -16.02 8.16
N ALA A 149 19.19 -15.73 6.96
CA ALA A 149 19.89 -14.92 5.95
C ALA A 149 19.64 -13.41 6.08
N LEU A 150 18.67 -13.02 6.89
CA LEU A 150 18.39 -11.60 7.13
C LEU A 150 19.48 -11.00 8.02
N ARG A 151 19.96 -9.82 7.64
CA ARG A 151 21.04 -9.12 8.36
C ARG A 151 20.53 -8.26 9.51
N GLY A 152 19.21 -8.05 9.62
CA GLY A 152 18.58 -7.26 10.67
C GLY A 152 17.51 -6.29 10.13
N TRP A 153 17.33 -5.19 10.83
CA TRP A 153 16.31 -4.19 10.57
C TRP A 153 16.95 -2.87 10.13
N MET A 154 16.27 -2.15 9.25
CA MET A 154 16.67 -0.82 8.84
C MET A 154 15.44 0.10 8.77
N VAL A 155 15.49 1.22 9.49
CA VAL A 155 14.51 2.31 9.31
C VAL A 155 14.89 3.07 8.04
N THR A 156 13.93 3.21 7.14
CA THR A 156 14.18 3.65 5.77
C THR A 156 13.25 4.80 5.36
N ARG A 157 13.60 5.46 4.28
CA ARG A 157 12.71 6.31 3.47
C ARG A 157 12.31 5.58 2.19
N LEU A 158 11.24 6.04 1.55
CA LEU A 158 10.87 5.56 0.21
C LEU A 158 11.98 5.86 -0.79
N GLY A 159 12.36 4.86 -1.58
CA GLY A 159 13.35 4.96 -2.63
C GLY A 159 12.75 5.43 -3.96
N LEU A 160 13.60 5.54 -4.98
CA LEU A 160 13.17 5.88 -6.33
C LEU A 160 12.91 4.60 -7.13
N ARG A 161 11.65 4.40 -7.53
CA ARG A 161 11.22 3.33 -8.43
C ARG A 161 11.37 3.81 -9.88
N ILE A 162 11.92 2.96 -10.74
CA ILE A 162 12.11 3.24 -12.16
C ILE A 162 11.17 2.33 -12.95
N TYR A 163 10.20 2.94 -13.62
CA TYR A 163 9.28 2.26 -14.51
C TYR A 163 9.78 2.34 -15.95
N ARG A 164 9.63 1.25 -16.70
CA ARG A 164 9.93 1.16 -18.14
C ARG A 164 8.70 0.67 -18.88
N ASP A 165 7.59 1.38 -18.61
CA ASP A 165 6.31 1.03 -19.17
C ASP A 165 6.29 1.23 -20.68
N GLU A 166 5.69 0.29 -21.39
CA GLU A 166 5.49 0.33 -22.84
C GLU A 166 4.01 0.20 -23.18
N LEU A 167 3.54 1.00 -24.13
CA LEU A 167 2.21 0.86 -24.68
C LEU A 167 2.18 -0.22 -25.76
N ILE A 168 1.60 -1.36 -25.44
CA ILE A 168 1.44 -2.48 -26.40
C ILE A 168 0.04 -2.41 -26.99
N ARG A 169 -0.07 -1.98 -28.27
CA ARG A 169 -1.33 -2.00 -29.03
C ARG A 169 -1.53 -3.36 -29.67
N ARG A 170 -2.75 -3.91 -29.56
CA ARG A 170 -3.21 -5.11 -30.25
C ARG A 170 -4.64 -4.91 -30.78
N GLU A 171 -5.13 -5.85 -31.56
CA GLU A 171 -6.50 -5.83 -32.08
C GLU A 171 -7.24 -7.11 -31.67
N ASP A 172 -8.52 -6.98 -31.35
CA ASP A 172 -9.40 -8.12 -31.10
C ASP A 172 -9.76 -8.84 -32.41
N PRO A 173 -10.38 -10.01 -32.37
CA PRO A 173 -10.78 -10.75 -33.60
C PRO A 173 -11.75 -9.97 -34.51
N ARG A 174 -12.30 -8.87 -34.08
CA ARG A 174 -13.19 -7.98 -34.86
C ARG A 174 -12.49 -6.71 -35.34
N GLY A 175 -11.15 -6.61 -35.18
CA GLY A 175 -10.35 -5.47 -35.59
C GLY A 175 -10.43 -4.25 -34.68
N LYS A 176 -11.01 -4.38 -33.47
CA LYS A 176 -11.05 -3.27 -32.50
C LYS A 176 -9.74 -3.21 -31.72
N PRO A 177 -9.08 -2.04 -31.67
CA PRO A 177 -7.84 -1.92 -30.93
C PRO A 177 -8.07 -2.02 -29.43
N TYR A 178 -7.14 -2.67 -28.75
CA TYR A 178 -7.00 -2.63 -27.28
C TYR A 178 -5.52 -2.45 -26.93
N TYR A 179 -5.27 -2.05 -25.69
CA TYR A 179 -3.94 -1.63 -25.25
C TYR A 179 -3.59 -2.30 -23.93
N TRP A 180 -2.34 -2.71 -23.83
CA TRP A 180 -1.73 -3.09 -22.56
C TRP A 180 -0.71 -2.04 -22.16
N ILE A 181 -0.69 -1.71 -20.88
CA ILE A 181 0.47 -1.08 -20.24
C ILE A 181 1.37 -2.24 -19.84
N GLY A 182 2.42 -2.47 -20.60
CA GLY A 182 3.41 -3.52 -20.41
C GLY A 182 4.78 -2.91 -20.19
N GLY A 183 5.83 -3.66 -20.51
CA GLY A 183 7.23 -3.26 -20.30
C GLY A 183 7.95 -4.21 -19.38
N ASP A 184 9.19 -3.88 -19.05
CA ASP A 184 10.02 -4.65 -18.14
C ASP A 184 9.55 -4.47 -16.68
N GLU A 185 9.90 -5.43 -15.82
CA GLU A 185 9.65 -5.29 -14.40
C GLU A 185 10.28 -3.98 -13.86
N PRO A 186 9.54 -3.20 -13.06
CA PRO A 186 10.08 -1.97 -12.50
C PRO A 186 11.32 -2.25 -11.66
N THR A 187 12.37 -1.49 -11.88
CA THR A 187 13.60 -1.55 -11.09
C THR A 187 13.63 -0.39 -10.07
N GLY A 188 14.65 -0.34 -9.24
CA GLY A 188 14.84 0.75 -8.28
C GLY A 188 16.31 1.05 -8.06
N LEU A 189 16.59 2.23 -7.54
CA LEU A 189 17.95 2.61 -7.16
C LEU A 189 18.22 2.13 -5.72
N PRO A 190 19.19 1.23 -5.49
CA PRO A 190 19.53 0.72 -4.17
C PRO A 190 20.38 1.71 -3.37
N GLU A 191 19.87 2.93 -3.17
CA GLU A 191 20.54 3.95 -2.38
C GLU A 191 20.51 3.63 -0.89
N GLU A 192 21.56 4.04 -0.17
CA GLU A 192 21.62 3.92 1.28
C GLU A 192 20.46 4.66 1.96
N GLY A 193 19.89 4.04 3.00
CA GLY A 193 18.77 4.58 3.75
C GLY A 193 17.42 4.50 3.04
N THR A 194 17.34 3.89 1.86
CA THR A 194 16.07 3.64 1.16
C THR A 194 15.55 2.23 1.43
N ASP A 195 14.24 2.02 1.24
CA ASP A 195 13.59 0.72 1.27
C ASP A 195 14.23 -0.26 0.25
N ILE A 196 14.49 0.21 -0.96
CA ILE A 196 15.14 -0.56 -2.03
C ILE A 196 16.57 -0.93 -1.63
N GLY A 197 17.34 0.02 -1.08
CA GLY A 197 18.70 -0.23 -0.62
C GLY A 197 18.78 -1.20 0.55
N ALA A 198 17.81 -1.15 1.48
CA ALA A 198 17.71 -2.10 2.58
C ALA A 198 17.47 -3.52 2.09
N LEU A 199 16.53 -3.71 1.16
CA LEU A 199 16.22 -5.02 0.55
C LEU A 199 17.42 -5.59 -0.20
N ALA A 200 18.11 -4.77 -1.01
CA ALA A 200 19.33 -5.17 -1.70
C ALA A 200 20.45 -5.60 -0.73
N GLY A 201 20.46 -5.06 0.48
CA GLY A 201 21.38 -5.43 1.56
C GLY A 201 20.91 -6.58 2.43
N ASN A 202 19.81 -7.27 2.12
CA ASN A 202 19.16 -8.31 2.95
C ASN A 202 18.72 -7.83 4.35
N TYR A 203 18.31 -6.55 4.47
CA TYR A 203 17.70 -6.01 5.69
C TYR A 203 16.17 -5.92 5.54
N VAL A 204 15.47 -6.15 6.64
CA VAL A 204 14.05 -5.80 6.73
C VAL A 204 13.94 -4.27 6.69
N SER A 205 13.25 -3.75 5.69
CA SER A 205 12.97 -2.32 5.56
C SER A 205 11.72 -1.96 6.37
N VAL A 206 11.82 -0.94 7.21
CA VAL A 206 10.70 -0.38 7.96
C VAL A 206 10.60 1.11 7.63
N THR A 207 9.65 1.45 6.76
CA THR A 207 9.45 2.83 6.29
C THR A 207 8.22 3.42 6.97
N PRO A 208 8.34 4.48 7.78
CA PRO A 208 7.20 5.24 8.23
C PRO A 208 6.62 6.03 7.06
N VAL A 209 5.32 5.83 6.79
CA VAL A 209 4.58 6.52 5.73
C VAL A 209 3.47 7.33 6.37
N GLN A 210 3.33 8.59 5.98
CA GLN A 210 2.26 9.45 6.44
C GLN A 210 1.31 9.83 5.29
N LEU A 211 0.07 10.16 5.65
CA LEU A 211 -0.99 10.44 4.69
C LEU A 211 -1.07 11.90 4.28
N ASP A 212 -0.36 12.79 4.94
CA ASP A 212 -0.28 14.19 4.52
C ASP A 212 0.68 14.32 3.33
N LEU A 213 0.09 14.46 2.14
CA LEU A 213 0.81 14.62 0.88
C LEU A 213 1.13 16.08 0.56
N THR A 214 0.91 17.01 1.49
CA THR A 214 1.19 18.43 1.29
C THR A 214 2.69 18.68 1.11
N ALA A 215 3.07 19.27 0.00
CA ALA A 215 4.45 19.71 -0.25
C ALA A 215 4.72 21.03 0.52
N TYR A 216 4.94 20.95 1.83
CA TYR A 216 5.12 22.12 2.70
C TYR A 216 6.19 23.08 2.20
N GLN A 217 7.28 22.54 1.63
CA GLN A 217 8.38 23.36 1.09
C GLN A 217 7.99 24.20 -0.14
N ALA A 218 6.91 23.83 -0.83
CA ALA A 218 6.41 24.56 -1.99
C ALA A 218 5.45 25.71 -1.62
N LEU A 219 4.88 25.71 -0.41
CA LEU A 219 3.84 26.66 -0.02
C LEU A 219 4.29 28.10 -0.09
N ASP A 220 5.47 28.43 0.41
CA ASP A 220 5.95 29.82 0.43
C ASP A 220 6.25 30.34 -1.00
N GLY A 221 6.76 29.48 -1.88
CA GLY A 221 6.91 29.82 -3.30
C GLY A 221 5.58 30.14 -3.96
N LEU A 222 4.57 29.29 -3.73
CA LEU A 222 3.23 29.48 -4.30
C LEU A 222 2.49 30.68 -3.72
N ARG A 223 2.70 31.00 -2.43
CA ARG A 223 2.13 32.23 -1.81
C ARG A 223 2.66 33.51 -2.45
N GLY A 224 3.90 33.47 -3.00
CA GLY A 224 4.48 34.58 -3.71
C GLY A 224 3.94 34.78 -5.15
N TRP A 225 3.14 33.87 -5.67
CA TRP A 225 2.58 34.00 -7.01
C TRP A 225 1.46 35.05 -7.03
N GLN A 226 1.45 35.86 -8.09
CA GLN A 226 0.34 36.77 -8.38
C GLN A 226 -0.73 36.01 -9.15
N PHE A 227 -1.71 35.43 -8.43
CA PHE A 227 -2.83 34.77 -9.07
C PHE A 227 -3.72 35.80 -9.79
N PRO A 228 -4.21 35.49 -11.02
CA PRO A 228 -5.07 36.40 -11.74
C PRO A 228 -6.42 36.56 -11.01
N ASP A 229 -6.99 37.79 -11.10
CA ASP A 229 -8.31 38.08 -10.57
C ASP A 229 -9.39 37.21 -11.28
N LEU A 230 -10.11 36.42 -10.51
CA LEU A 230 -11.17 35.54 -11.04
C LEU A 230 -12.39 36.33 -11.58
N ASN A 231 -12.51 37.62 -11.25
CA ASN A 231 -13.64 38.48 -11.65
C ASN A 231 -13.33 39.39 -12.85
N SER A 232 -12.12 39.39 -13.38
CA SER A 232 -11.69 40.29 -14.47
C SER A 232 -12.37 40.06 -15.83
N HIS A 233 -13.19 39.01 -16.00
CA HIS A 233 -13.91 38.70 -17.25
C HIS A 233 -15.37 39.17 -17.31
N LYS A 234 -15.86 39.95 -16.31
CA LYS A 234 -17.26 40.37 -16.30
C LYS A 234 -17.57 41.72 -17.02
N GLU A 235 -16.57 42.46 -17.52
CA GLU A 235 -16.81 43.78 -18.09
C GLU A 235 -16.74 43.88 -19.62
N SER A 236 -16.67 42.81 -20.39
CA SER A 236 -16.57 42.90 -21.86
C SER A 236 -17.74 42.31 -22.64
N SER A 237 -18.98 42.43 -22.14
CA SER A 237 -20.19 42.07 -22.90
C SER A 237 -21.27 43.14 -22.76
N ASN A 238 -21.01 44.33 -23.28
CA ASN A 238 -22.04 45.20 -23.78
C ASN A 238 -21.78 45.40 -25.27
N PRO A 239 -22.57 44.83 -26.20
CA PRO A 239 -22.59 45.25 -27.61
C PRO A 239 -23.31 46.57 -27.76
N PRO A 240 -22.94 47.41 -28.76
CA PRO A 240 -23.56 48.68 -29.03
C PRO A 240 -24.99 48.58 -29.54
#